data_53141bf0e661cb66c537148dde5f466b
#
_entry.id   53141bf0e661cb66c537148dde5f466b
#
_cell.length_a   1.000
_cell.length_b   1.000
_cell.length_c   1.000
_cell.angle_alpha   90.00
_cell.angle_beta   90.00
_cell.angle_gamma   90.00
#
_symmetry.space_group_name_H-M   'P 1'
#
loop_
_entity.id
_entity.type
_entity.pdbx_description
1 polymer ?
#
loop_
_entity_poly.entity_id
_entity_poly.type
_entity_poly.pdbx_seq_one_letter_code
_entity_poly.pdbx_strand_id
1 'polypeptide(L)'
;MDVTRRCDYACRILQAAYRNGDSYMSVSEIADQEGIPYAFARSIQHDLVKSGLIKTVRGAHGGLVLNCDPSTTTMLDLLEAVQGPVSVSACAVDPCACQRQEKCVYNKVWRGADRLLNAYFGSISLEDLFSQGAGHPSVACALSGAMPFEGVRQPERVCSAAE
;
A
#
# COMPACT_ATOMS: atom_id res chain seq x y z
N MET A 1 -5.56 -10.47 7.71
CA MET A 1 -4.59 -9.61 7.00
C MET A 1 -3.47 -9.25 7.96
N ASP A 2 -2.21 -9.39 7.53
CA ASP A 2 -1.05 -8.90 8.27
C ASP A 2 -0.29 -7.91 7.39
N VAL A 3 0.14 -6.79 7.96
CA VAL A 3 1.11 -5.92 7.29
C VAL A 3 2.48 -6.59 7.44
N THR A 4 3.03 -7.05 6.33
CA THR A 4 4.29 -7.80 6.33
C THR A 4 5.49 -6.87 6.51
N ARG A 5 6.65 -7.41 6.97
CA ARG A 5 7.92 -6.66 6.97
C ARG A 5 8.27 -6.11 5.59
N ARG A 6 7.83 -6.78 4.53
CA ARG A 6 8.01 -6.32 3.15
C ARG A 6 7.31 -4.98 2.91
N CYS A 7 6.08 -4.81 3.42
CA CYS A 7 5.35 -3.54 3.33
C CYS A 7 5.99 -2.45 4.18
N ASP A 8 6.43 -2.77 5.42
CA ASP A 8 7.16 -1.82 6.27
C ASP A 8 8.42 -1.30 5.56
N TYR A 9 9.21 -2.19 4.96
CA TYR A 9 10.39 -1.80 4.20
C TYR A 9 10.04 -0.98 2.94
N ALA A 10 8.94 -1.31 2.25
CA ALA A 10 8.48 -0.53 1.11
C ALA A 10 8.09 0.91 1.50
N CYS A 11 7.41 1.08 2.64
CA CYS A 11 7.10 2.39 3.20
C CYS A 11 8.37 3.21 3.45
N ARG A 12 9.40 2.60 4.05
CA ARG A 12 10.69 3.26 4.33
C ARG A 12 11.42 3.64 3.04
N ILE A 13 11.45 2.76 2.04
CA ILE A 13 12.07 3.04 0.74
C ILE A 13 11.37 4.23 0.07
N LEU A 14 10.03 4.26 0.04
CA LEU A 14 9.29 5.38 -0.55
C LEU A 14 9.49 6.67 0.24
N GLN A 15 9.52 6.61 1.57
CA GLN A 15 9.78 7.77 2.41
C GLN A 15 11.19 8.34 2.18
N ALA A 16 12.21 7.47 2.05
CA ALA A 16 13.57 7.89 1.71
C ALA A 16 13.62 8.56 0.33
N ALA A 17 12.95 7.98 -0.68
CA ALA A 17 12.85 8.58 -2.00
C ALA A 17 12.13 9.93 -1.98
N TYR A 18 11.05 10.07 -1.20
CA TYR A 18 10.33 11.33 -1.02
C TYR A 18 11.22 12.42 -0.40
N ARG A 19 11.95 12.08 0.66
CA ARG A 19 12.88 13.03 1.33
C ARG A 19 14.01 13.50 0.41
N ASN A 20 14.43 12.65 -0.52
CA ASN A 20 15.50 12.96 -1.47
C ASN A 20 15.03 13.80 -2.67
N GLY A 21 13.73 14.03 -2.81
CA GLY A 21 13.13 14.84 -3.88
C GLY A 21 13.42 14.27 -5.27
N ASP A 22 13.83 15.11 -6.19
CA ASP A 22 14.11 14.73 -7.58
C ASP A 22 15.49 14.09 -7.79
N SER A 23 16.28 13.97 -6.73
CA SER A 23 17.62 13.38 -6.80
C SER A 23 17.55 11.85 -6.76
N TYR A 24 18.40 11.18 -7.55
CA TYR A 24 18.51 9.73 -7.53
C TYR A 24 19.31 9.26 -6.33
N MET A 25 18.81 8.24 -5.65
CA MET A 25 19.50 7.56 -4.54
C MET A 25 19.61 6.06 -4.86
N SER A 26 20.78 5.47 -4.60
CA SER A 26 20.95 4.05 -4.85
C SER A 26 20.17 3.21 -3.83
N VAL A 27 19.68 2.05 -4.26
CA VAL A 27 18.99 1.12 -3.34
C VAL A 27 19.91 0.63 -2.20
N SER A 28 21.22 0.62 -2.41
CA SER A 28 22.19 0.27 -1.36
C SER A 28 22.25 1.34 -0.27
N GLU A 29 22.33 2.61 -0.67
CA GLU A 29 22.31 3.72 0.29
C GLU A 29 21.04 3.75 1.11
N ILE A 30 19.87 3.55 0.46
CA ILE A 30 18.59 3.48 1.18
C ILE A 30 18.56 2.28 2.13
N ALA A 31 19.04 1.12 1.68
CA ALA A 31 19.09 -0.08 2.51
C ALA A 31 19.95 0.13 3.77
N ASP A 32 21.09 0.78 3.62
CA ASP A 32 21.99 1.09 4.73
C ASP A 32 21.38 2.13 5.68
N GLN A 33 20.80 3.21 5.15
CA GLN A 33 20.18 4.27 5.95
C GLN A 33 18.96 3.79 6.75
N GLU A 34 18.12 2.96 6.13
CA GLU A 34 16.86 2.48 6.71
C GLU A 34 16.99 1.14 7.44
N GLY A 35 18.21 0.58 7.50
CA GLY A 35 18.46 -0.70 8.16
C GLY A 35 17.74 -1.88 7.50
N ILE A 36 17.63 -1.87 6.16
CA ILE A 36 16.96 -2.91 5.39
C ILE A 36 18.02 -3.84 4.80
N PRO A 37 17.89 -5.18 4.94
CA PRO A 37 18.80 -6.09 4.24
C PRO A 37 18.75 -5.84 2.73
N TYR A 38 19.91 -5.65 2.10
CA TYR A 38 20.02 -5.27 0.69
C TYR A 38 19.22 -6.16 -0.28
N ALA A 39 19.22 -7.47 -0.05
CA ALA A 39 18.48 -8.41 -0.89
C ALA A 39 16.95 -8.13 -0.86
N PHE A 40 16.42 -7.77 0.32
CA PHE A 40 15.02 -7.35 0.46
C PHE A 40 14.75 -6.01 -0.21
N ALA A 41 15.60 -5.00 0.03
CA ALA A 41 15.46 -3.69 -0.58
C ALA A 41 15.43 -3.79 -2.11
N ARG A 42 16.33 -4.59 -2.71
CA ARG A 42 16.38 -4.83 -4.16
C ARG A 42 15.13 -5.53 -4.69
N SER A 43 14.62 -6.53 -3.96
CA SER A 43 13.39 -7.24 -4.35
C SER A 43 12.17 -6.31 -4.28
N ILE A 44 12.07 -5.48 -3.23
CA ILE A 44 10.99 -4.50 -3.06
C ILE A 44 11.08 -3.40 -4.13
N GLN A 45 12.29 -2.91 -4.42
CA GLN A 45 12.51 -1.96 -5.52
C GLN A 45 11.88 -2.48 -6.83
N HIS A 46 12.03 -3.77 -7.13
CA HIS A 46 11.43 -4.35 -8.33
C HIS A 46 9.89 -4.25 -8.35
N ASP A 47 9.24 -4.53 -7.21
CA ASP A 47 7.77 -4.41 -7.11
C ASP A 47 7.32 -2.96 -7.21
N LEU A 48 8.03 -2.04 -6.55
CA LEU A 48 7.72 -0.62 -6.61
C LEU A 48 7.92 -0.01 -8.01
N VAL A 49 8.91 -0.49 -8.77
CA VAL A 49 9.07 -0.11 -10.19
C VAL A 49 7.94 -0.69 -11.04
N LYS A 50 7.59 -1.95 -10.82
CA LYS A 50 6.51 -2.62 -11.55
C LYS A 50 5.14 -1.96 -11.33
N SER A 51 4.89 -1.46 -10.14
CA SER A 51 3.66 -0.72 -9.80
C SER A 51 3.69 0.75 -10.26
N GLY A 52 4.84 1.25 -10.74
CA GLY A 52 4.99 2.64 -11.17
C GLY A 52 5.20 3.64 -10.04
N LEU A 53 5.33 3.20 -8.78
CA LEU A 53 5.52 4.09 -7.64
C LEU A 53 6.91 4.75 -7.64
N ILE A 54 7.91 4.06 -8.15
CA ILE A 54 9.26 4.58 -8.36
C ILE A 54 9.73 4.31 -9.78
N LYS A 55 10.71 5.07 -10.23
CA LYS A 55 11.51 4.79 -11.43
C LYS A 55 12.98 4.67 -11.07
N THR A 56 13.73 3.98 -11.91
CA THR A 56 15.18 3.79 -11.73
C THR A 56 15.95 4.20 -12.97
N VAL A 57 17.13 4.78 -12.75
CA VAL A 57 18.10 5.12 -13.80
C VAL A 57 19.40 4.39 -13.52
N ARG A 58 20.00 3.82 -14.58
CA ARG A 58 21.30 3.14 -14.52
C ARG A 58 22.44 4.15 -14.68
N GLY A 59 23.58 3.86 -14.08
CA GLY A 59 24.82 4.62 -14.21
C GLY A 59 25.44 5.03 -12.89
N ALA A 60 26.58 5.69 -12.95
CA ALA A 60 27.35 6.13 -11.76
C ALA A 60 26.57 7.14 -10.89
N HIS A 61 25.68 7.90 -11.49
CA HIS A 61 24.76 8.83 -10.82
C HIS A 61 23.29 8.34 -10.88
N GLY A 62 23.09 7.06 -11.11
CA GLY A 62 21.79 6.43 -11.16
C GLY A 62 21.26 6.06 -9.78
N GLY A 63 20.03 5.60 -9.76
CA GLY A 63 19.36 5.19 -8.52
C GLY A 63 17.87 5.12 -8.73
N LEU A 64 17.12 5.23 -7.66
CA LEU A 64 15.67 5.32 -7.67
C LEU A 64 15.21 6.72 -7.26
N VAL A 65 14.02 7.10 -7.74
CA VAL A 65 13.32 8.32 -7.38
C VAL A 65 11.82 8.05 -7.47
N LEU A 66 11.00 8.82 -6.77
CA LEU A 66 9.54 8.73 -6.91
C LEU A 66 9.10 8.94 -8.35
N ASN A 67 8.07 8.19 -8.76
CA ASN A 67 7.46 8.28 -10.08
C ASN A 67 5.94 8.43 -10.01
N CYS A 68 5.38 8.45 -8.82
CA CYS A 68 3.97 8.75 -8.54
C CYS A 68 3.84 10.15 -7.96
N ASP A 69 2.64 10.71 -8.05
CA ASP A 69 2.28 11.91 -7.30
C ASP A 69 1.91 11.52 -5.86
N PRO A 70 2.72 11.87 -4.84
CA PRO A 70 2.46 11.46 -3.47
C PRO A 70 1.19 12.07 -2.87
N SER A 71 0.67 13.18 -3.44
CA SER A 71 -0.56 13.81 -2.97
C SER A 71 -1.82 13.03 -3.35
N THR A 72 -1.75 12.25 -4.42
CA THR A 72 -2.87 11.45 -4.94
C THR A 72 -2.69 9.96 -4.74
N THR A 73 -1.46 9.49 -4.51
CA THR A 73 -1.15 8.10 -4.21
C THR A 73 -1.37 7.83 -2.73
N THR A 74 -2.07 6.76 -2.40
CA THR A 74 -2.50 6.46 -1.04
C THR A 74 -1.69 5.33 -0.40
N MET A 75 -1.82 5.18 0.91
CA MET A 75 -1.30 4.02 1.64
C MET A 75 -1.90 2.71 1.13
N LEU A 76 -3.15 2.72 0.66
CA LEU A 76 -3.79 1.56 0.05
C LEU A 76 -3.07 1.13 -1.23
N ASP A 77 -2.76 2.09 -2.11
CA ASP A 77 -2.06 1.82 -3.37
C ASP A 77 -0.69 1.18 -3.12
N LEU A 78 0.04 1.66 -2.10
CA LEU A 78 1.32 1.08 -1.70
C LEU A 78 1.17 -0.37 -1.19
N LEU A 79 0.20 -0.61 -0.30
CA LEU A 79 -0.04 -1.96 0.24
C LEU A 79 -0.41 -2.94 -0.87
N GLU A 80 -1.30 -2.54 -1.78
CA GLU A 80 -1.73 -3.37 -2.91
C GLU A 80 -0.59 -3.65 -3.90
N ALA A 81 0.31 -2.69 -4.10
CA ALA A 81 1.48 -2.85 -4.96
C ALA A 81 2.48 -3.90 -4.44
N VAL A 82 2.63 -4.03 -3.12
CA VAL A 82 3.67 -4.86 -2.48
C VAL A 82 3.16 -6.24 -2.06
N GLN A 83 1.94 -6.32 -1.55
CA GLN A 83 1.38 -7.57 -1.00
C GLN A 83 0.08 -8.01 -1.65
N GLY A 84 -0.45 -7.25 -2.60
CA GLY A 84 -1.75 -7.50 -3.21
C GLY A 84 -2.92 -6.96 -2.39
N PRO A 85 -4.16 -7.35 -2.72
CA PRO A 85 -5.37 -6.78 -2.16
C PRO A 85 -5.42 -6.80 -0.64
N VAL A 86 -5.77 -5.66 -0.04
CA VAL A 86 -6.00 -5.54 1.40
C VAL A 86 -7.33 -6.19 1.76
N SER A 87 -7.27 -7.38 2.35
CA SER A 87 -8.46 -8.14 2.73
C SER A 87 -8.22 -9.05 3.93
N VAL A 88 -9.25 -9.26 4.72
CA VAL A 88 -9.25 -10.16 5.88
C VAL A 88 -9.58 -11.61 5.51
N SER A 89 -10.14 -11.84 4.31
CA SER A 89 -10.57 -13.17 3.88
C SER A 89 -10.54 -13.34 2.36
N ALA A 90 -10.07 -14.48 1.88
CA ALA A 90 -10.04 -14.79 0.45
C ALA A 90 -11.42 -14.67 -0.20
N CYS A 91 -12.50 -15.08 0.48
CA CYS A 91 -13.85 -15.00 -0.06
C CYS A 91 -14.43 -13.57 -0.09
N ALA A 92 -13.76 -12.61 0.52
CA ALA A 92 -14.11 -11.21 0.40
C ALA A 92 -13.42 -10.56 -0.81
N VAL A 93 -12.27 -11.11 -1.25
CA VAL A 93 -11.52 -10.68 -2.44
C VAL A 93 -12.06 -11.33 -3.70
N ASP A 94 -12.23 -12.65 -3.68
CA ASP A 94 -12.63 -13.45 -4.84
C ASP A 94 -14.06 -13.96 -4.67
N PRO A 95 -15.01 -13.45 -5.45
CA PRO A 95 -16.39 -13.97 -5.43
C PRO A 95 -16.51 -15.45 -5.75
N CYS A 96 -15.52 -16.05 -6.41
CA CYS A 96 -15.53 -17.46 -6.79
C CYS A 96 -14.85 -18.38 -5.76
N ALA A 97 -14.16 -17.81 -4.75
CA ALA A 97 -13.41 -18.59 -3.75
C ALA A 97 -14.29 -19.47 -2.84
N CYS A 98 -15.61 -19.21 -2.76
CA CYS A 98 -16.49 -19.97 -1.88
C CYS A 98 -17.91 -20.07 -2.45
N GLN A 99 -18.38 -21.29 -2.67
CA GLN A 99 -19.74 -21.57 -3.17
C GLN A 99 -20.87 -21.15 -2.21
N ARG A 100 -20.57 -20.91 -0.92
CA ARG A 100 -21.55 -20.56 0.11
C ARG A 100 -21.72 -19.07 0.33
N GLN A 101 -20.96 -18.21 -0.37
CA GLN A 101 -20.82 -16.79 -0.01
C GLN A 101 -22.16 -15.99 -0.06
N GLU A 102 -23.07 -16.33 -0.98
CA GLU A 102 -24.37 -15.61 -1.09
C GLU A 102 -25.23 -15.71 0.18
N LYS A 103 -25.21 -16.87 0.84
CA LYS A 103 -25.98 -17.16 2.06
C LYS A 103 -25.15 -17.05 3.33
N CYS A 104 -23.85 -16.74 3.21
CA CYS A 104 -22.91 -16.74 4.33
C CYS A 104 -22.96 -15.42 5.10
N VAL A 105 -23.38 -15.47 6.35
CA VAL A 105 -23.40 -14.30 7.25
C VAL A 105 -21.98 -13.77 7.49
N TYR A 106 -21.01 -14.65 7.64
CA TYR A 106 -19.61 -14.29 7.86
C TYR A 106 -18.99 -13.56 6.67
N ASN A 107 -19.34 -13.94 5.43
CA ASN A 107 -18.86 -13.23 4.24
C ASN A 107 -19.23 -11.73 4.27
N LYS A 108 -20.46 -11.42 4.72
CA LYS A 108 -20.91 -10.03 4.86
C LYS A 108 -20.10 -9.26 5.91
N VAL A 109 -19.73 -9.93 7.01
CA VAL A 109 -18.89 -9.33 8.06
C VAL A 109 -17.48 -9.06 7.52
N TRP A 110 -16.86 -10.03 6.83
CA TRP A 110 -15.52 -9.86 6.26
C TRP A 110 -15.48 -8.77 5.20
N ARG A 111 -16.48 -8.71 4.33
CA ARG A 111 -16.62 -7.62 3.34
C ARG A 111 -16.81 -6.26 4.00
N GLY A 112 -17.51 -6.20 5.13
CA GLY A 112 -17.61 -4.99 5.93
C GLY A 112 -16.26 -4.54 6.47
N ALA A 113 -15.48 -5.46 7.05
CA ALA A 113 -14.13 -5.17 7.54
C ALA A 113 -13.19 -4.73 6.41
N ASP A 114 -13.23 -5.38 5.25
CA ASP A 114 -12.45 -4.98 4.08
C ASP A 114 -12.77 -3.55 3.65
N ARG A 115 -14.04 -3.17 3.62
CA ARG A 115 -14.45 -1.80 3.29
C ARG A 115 -13.86 -0.77 4.25
N LEU A 116 -13.89 -1.06 5.55
CA LEU A 116 -13.32 -0.17 6.57
C LEU A 116 -11.81 -0.01 6.38
N LEU A 117 -11.09 -1.13 6.20
CA LEU A 117 -9.64 -1.10 6.00
C LEU A 117 -9.24 -0.38 4.69
N ASN A 118 -9.94 -0.68 3.59
CA ASN A 118 -9.67 -0.03 2.31
C ASN A 118 -10.00 1.47 2.36
N ALA A 119 -11.09 1.87 3.02
CA ALA A 119 -11.43 3.28 3.21
C ALA A 119 -10.37 4.00 4.06
N TYR A 120 -9.93 3.38 5.14
CA TYR A 120 -8.92 3.93 6.02
C TYR A 120 -7.60 4.15 5.29
N PHE A 121 -7.02 3.11 4.69
CA PHE A 121 -5.76 3.23 3.97
C PHE A 121 -5.87 4.11 2.72
N GLY A 122 -7.01 4.13 2.04
CA GLY A 122 -7.28 4.98 0.89
C GLY A 122 -7.52 6.46 1.25
N SER A 123 -7.78 6.78 2.53
CA SER A 123 -7.92 8.15 2.99
C SER A 123 -6.60 8.83 3.34
N ILE A 124 -5.50 8.10 3.34
CA ILE A 124 -4.18 8.60 3.74
C ILE A 124 -3.30 8.68 2.51
N SER A 125 -3.01 9.89 2.02
CA SER A 125 -2.04 10.10 0.94
C SER A 125 -0.62 9.83 1.43
N LEU A 126 0.28 9.47 0.52
CA LEU A 126 1.69 9.30 0.87
C LEU A 126 2.32 10.63 1.31
N GLU A 127 1.91 11.75 0.72
CA GLU A 127 2.39 13.07 1.11
C GLU A 127 1.98 13.40 2.56
N ASP A 128 0.72 13.19 2.91
CA ASP A 128 0.24 13.41 4.28
C ASP A 128 0.92 12.49 5.27
N LEU A 129 1.09 11.21 4.91
CA LEU A 129 1.79 10.24 5.75
C LEU A 129 3.23 10.68 6.03
N PHE A 130 3.96 11.13 5.01
CA PHE A 130 5.37 11.51 5.14
C PHE A 130 5.56 12.86 5.83
N SER A 131 4.58 13.77 5.72
CA SER A 131 4.62 15.11 6.33
C SER A 131 4.02 15.17 7.73
N GLN A 132 2.89 14.51 7.96
CA GLN A 132 2.10 14.59 9.19
C GLN A 132 2.21 13.36 10.09
N GLY A 133 2.50 12.19 9.51
CA GLY A 133 2.58 10.92 10.24
C GLY A 133 1.31 10.65 11.06
N ALA A 134 1.47 10.43 12.36
CA ALA A 134 0.35 10.17 13.27
C ALA A 134 -0.59 11.37 13.47
N GLY A 135 -0.20 12.58 13.05
CA GLY A 135 -1.03 13.78 13.08
C GLY A 135 -2.10 13.84 11.99
N HIS A 136 -2.05 12.95 11.00
CA HIS A 136 -3.07 12.90 9.94
C HIS A 136 -4.48 12.69 10.54
N PRO A 137 -5.52 13.46 10.11
CA PRO A 137 -6.86 13.41 10.71
C PRO A 137 -7.46 12.00 10.78
N SER A 138 -7.34 11.20 9.71
CA SER A 138 -7.85 9.82 9.70
C SER A 138 -7.12 8.91 10.70
N VAL A 139 -5.81 9.12 10.91
CA VAL A 139 -5.01 8.37 11.88
C VAL A 139 -5.41 8.77 13.29
N ALA A 140 -5.47 10.06 13.58
CA ALA A 140 -5.89 10.58 14.88
C ALA A 140 -7.32 10.14 15.23
N CYS A 141 -8.24 10.18 14.27
CA CYS A 141 -9.62 9.72 14.43
C CYS A 141 -9.69 8.23 14.74
N ALA A 142 -8.95 7.39 14.01
CA ALA A 142 -8.91 5.95 14.25
C ALA A 142 -8.33 5.61 15.63
N LEU A 143 -7.28 6.29 16.05
CA LEU A 143 -6.63 6.10 17.36
C LEU A 143 -7.52 6.58 18.51
N SER A 144 -8.36 7.60 18.32
CA SER A 144 -9.30 8.09 19.35
C SER A 144 -10.55 7.21 19.51
N GLY A 145 -10.75 6.23 18.60
CA GLY A 145 -11.96 5.40 18.56
C GLY A 145 -13.19 6.10 17.98
N ALA A 146 -13.06 7.33 17.49
CA ALA A 146 -14.09 8.06 16.79
C ALA A 146 -14.02 7.65 15.30
N MET A 147 -14.94 6.79 14.87
CA MET A 147 -14.99 6.29 13.48
C MET A 147 -16.05 7.01 12.66
N PRO A 148 -15.69 7.90 11.73
CA PRO A 148 -16.47 8.07 10.53
C PRO A 148 -15.63 7.84 9.28
N PHE A 149 -15.84 6.72 8.59
CA PHE A 149 -15.34 6.54 7.24
C PHE A 149 -16.48 6.84 6.26
N GLU A 150 -16.56 8.06 5.77
CA GLU A 150 -17.38 8.42 4.61
C GLU A 150 -16.51 8.36 3.35
N GLY A 151 -16.97 7.62 2.34
CA GLY A 151 -16.41 7.65 0.99
C GLY A 151 -15.50 6.47 0.59
N VAL A 152 -16.07 5.28 0.45
CA VAL A 152 -15.34 4.11 -0.06
C VAL A 152 -15.40 4.08 -1.59
N ARG A 153 -14.25 4.19 -2.28
CA ARG A 153 -14.15 3.72 -3.67
C ARG A 153 -14.35 2.19 -3.67
N GLN A 154 -15.33 1.72 -4.40
CA GLN A 154 -15.51 0.30 -4.66
C GLN A 154 -14.70 -0.06 -5.91
N PRO A 155 -13.68 -0.94 -5.84
CA PRO A 155 -13.19 -1.57 -7.05
C PRO A 155 -14.30 -2.46 -7.60
N GLU A 156 -14.73 -2.19 -8.84
CA GLU A 156 -15.60 -3.11 -9.58
C GLU A 156 -14.80 -4.39 -9.87
N ARG A 157 -15.11 -5.46 -9.14
CA ARG A 157 -14.49 -6.77 -9.36
C ARG A 157 -15.43 -7.62 -10.19
N VAL A 158 -15.08 -7.80 -11.44
CA VAL A 158 -15.78 -8.70 -12.36
C VAL A 158 -15.15 -10.10 -12.22
N CYS A 159 -15.97 -11.09 -11.94
CA CYS A 159 -15.56 -12.50 -12.01
C CYS A 159 -15.30 -12.83 -13.49
N SER A 160 -14.04 -12.98 -13.91
CA SER A 160 -13.74 -13.60 -15.19
C SER A 160 -13.99 -15.08 -15.05
N ALA A 161 -15.16 -15.56 -15.55
CA ALA A 161 -15.37 -16.98 -15.71
C ALA A 161 -14.29 -17.50 -16.67
N ALA A 162 -13.38 -18.32 -16.17
CA ALA A 162 -12.51 -19.11 -17.01
C ALA A 162 -13.39 -20.19 -17.67
N GLU A 163 -13.49 -20.10 -19.00
CA GLU A 163 -13.97 -21.22 -19.85
C GLU A 163 -12.92 -22.32 -19.87
#